data_45f61d2f3e1fee68d1b0298a4569c619
#
_entry.id   45f61d2f3e1fee68d1b0298a4569c619
#
_cell.length_a   1.000
_cell.length_b   1.000
_cell.length_c   1.000
_cell.angle_alpha   90.00
_cell.angle_beta   90.00
_cell.angle_gamma   90.00
#
_symmetry.space_group_name_H-M   'P 1'
#
loop_
_entity.id
_entity.type
_entity.pdbx_description
1 polymer ?
#
loop_
_entity_poly.entity_id
_entity_poly.type
_entity_poly.pdbx_seq_one_letter_code
_entity_poly.pdbx_strand_id
1 'polypeptide(L)'
;MFNFRNKRYFGLDLGESAIKLIEVKKTRDGFRLARGRLVELNLDPLFDDAEKRNAVVREKLKELLAKEGITSGVVAISIPSQSVFTRFLRVPKIAKGKIEQIIQYEAQLQVPFPINEVIWSYGVFETYDSPETDVILVAVKKDIVEEKLNILRDMPLEVDFVEVSYFSIFNAIDFVGDIKDKLILDIGAKNTNIIIVEEHKIWTRSILIGGNDLTKAIASQLKISFKEAEAIKRKEGIIASDEQERSRSPHAAEISDAINPVLVEMIADISKSIGYYKSQFGETKVIKEVLLTGGSSRIKNIDRFIKENLDIPTKSFNIFEKIKSDVDFSLSESFLGRMDAAIGLALKTVTPLYTKTNLLPREILKAKGFEKKRWYIFGSLFVGILILASLTNFVIWRDKHKTANLIKASALIERYASFNKAIEALQGEVSGLKSRLEFIENVTERRKEGITVLVEITKLIPDNLWLTEITEEGSVVTVKGKTEGTFENINTFKDMLIKSGYFKEVTVESANVLKDKEGIEDVRVFTIKIVMPSAKPGKEE
;
A
#
# COMPACT_ATOMS: atom_id res chain seq x y z
N MET A 1 20.62 10.08 20.92
CA MET A 1 20.93 8.68 20.52
C MET A 1 19.74 8.18 19.70
N PHE A 2 19.84 8.21 18.37
CA PHE A 2 18.77 7.74 17.48
C PHE A 2 18.71 6.22 17.58
N ASN A 3 17.70 5.73 18.29
CA ASN A 3 17.42 4.31 18.38
C ASN A 3 16.83 3.87 17.02
N PHE A 4 17.68 3.45 16.08
CA PHE A 4 17.27 2.63 14.96
C PHE A 4 16.85 1.26 15.53
N ARG A 5 15.69 1.21 16.21
CA ARG A 5 15.05 -0.05 16.53
C ARG A 5 14.89 -0.77 15.21
N ASN A 6 15.52 -1.92 15.08
CA ASN A 6 15.30 -2.83 13.95
C ASN A 6 13.79 -3.03 13.80
N LYS A 7 13.20 -2.36 12.80
CA LYS A 7 11.76 -2.49 12.55
C LYS A 7 11.48 -3.94 12.26
N ARG A 8 10.55 -4.52 13.01
CA ARG A 8 10.04 -5.87 12.77
C ARG A 8 8.90 -5.80 11.77
N TYR A 9 8.84 -6.73 10.85
CA TYR A 9 7.88 -6.75 9.76
C TYR A 9 7.08 -8.03 9.79
N PHE A 10 5.77 -7.90 9.74
CA PHE A 10 4.84 -9.00 9.90
C PHE A 10 3.83 -9.08 8.76
N GLY A 11 3.45 -10.31 8.41
CA GLY A 11 2.23 -10.63 7.68
C GLY A 11 1.26 -11.32 8.62
N LEU A 12 0.05 -10.82 8.72
CA LEU A 12 -0.99 -11.34 9.57
C LEU A 12 -2.24 -11.68 8.76
N ASP A 13 -2.52 -12.96 8.63
CA ASP A 13 -3.74 -13.45 8.02
C ASP A 13 -4.76 -13.85 9.12
N LEU A 14 -5.84 -13.09 9.21
CA LEU A 14 -6.96 -13.33 10.12
C LEU A 14 -8.02 -14.19 9.41
N GLY A 15 -7.67 -15.46 9.20
CA GLY A 15 -8.53 -16.42 8.50
C GLY A 15 -9.75 -16.87 9.30
N GLU A 16 -10.64 -17.62 8.64
CA GLU A 16 -11.86 -18.14 9.27
C GLU A 16 -11.58 -19.18 10.37
N SER A 17 -10.60 -20.05 10.16
CA SER A 17 -10.28 -21.14 11.09
C SER A 17 -9.05 -20.89 11.97
N ALA A 18 -8.17 -19.97 11.58
CA ALA A 18 -6.91 -19.74 12.28
C ALA A 18 -6.36 -18.33 12.06
N ILE A 19 -5.63 -17.84 13.06
CA ILE A 19 -4.74 -16.68 12.97
C ILE A 19 -3.37 -17.18 12.53
N LYS A 20 -2.80 -16.54 11.51
CA LYS A 20 -1.50 -16.90 10.96
C LYS A 20 -0.61 -15.67 10.97
N LEU A 21 0.54 -15.78 11.59
CA LEU A 21 1.51 -14.69 11.75
C LEU A 21 2.86 -15.13 11.22
N ILE A 22 3.42 -14.35 10.31
CA ILE A 22 4.79 -14.50 9.80
C ILE A 22 5.59 -13.25 10.13
N GLU A 23 6.77 -13.42 10.67
CA GLU A 23 7.78 -12.37 10.82
C GLU A 23 8.86 -12.53 9.76
N VAL A 24 9.19 -11.44 9.07
CA VAL A 24 10.33 -11.38 8.15
C VAL A 24 11.39 -10.43 8.66
N LYS A 25 12.65 -10.80 8.45
CA LYS A 25 13.82 -9.95 8.70
C LYS A 25 14.48 -9.55 7.40
N LYS A 26 14.80 -8.26 7.25
CA LYS A 26 15.67 -7.79 6.17
C LYS A 26 17.11 -8.24 6.45
N THR A 27 17.76 -8.80 5.44
CA THR A 27 19.17 -9.17 5.45
C THR A 27 19.91 -8.42 4.34
N ARG A 28 21.24 -8.51 4.30
CA ARG A 28 22.04 -7.90 3.22
C ARG A 28 21.71 -8.51 1.87
N ASP A 29 21.35 -9.79 1.84
CA ASP A 29 21.06 -10.56 0.63
C ASP A 29 19.54 -10.69 0.35
N GLY A 30 18.71 -9.78 0.90
CA GLY A 30 17.25 -9.81 0.73
C GLY A 30 16.52 -9.88 2.07
N PHE A 31 15.81 -10.97 2.33
CA PHE A 31 15.09 -11.19 3.58
C PHE A 31 15.00 -12.70 3.90
N ARG A 32 14.63 -13.01 5.16
CA ARG A 32 14.41 -14.37 5.65
C ARG A 32 13.15 -14.43 6.50
N LEU A 33 12.47 -15.56 6.49
CA LEU A 33 11.42 -15.86 7.45
C LEU A 33 12.05 -16.10 8.81
N ALA A 34 11.72 -15.28 9.78
CA ALA A 34 12.31 -15.34 11.12
C ALA A 34 11.42 -16.10 12.11
N ARG A 35 10.10 -16.07 11.87
CA ARG A 35 9.10 -16.68 12.77
C ARG A 35 7.81 -16.98 12.00
N GLY A 36 7.19 -18.10 12.33
CA GLY A 36 5.83 -18.43 11.90
C GLY A 36 5.01 -18.93 13.08
N ARG A 37 3.77 -18.51 13.17
CA ARG A 37 2.80 -18.97 14.18
C ARG A 37 1.44 -19.16 13.57
N LEU A 38 0.79 -20.20 13.97
CA LEU A 38 -0.57 -20.54 13.61
C LEU A 38 -1.36 -20.83 14.90
N VAL A 39 -2.45 -20.13 15.10
CA VAL A 39 -3.35 -20.28 16.24
C VAL A 39 -4.73 -20.66 15.73
N GLU A 40 -5.19 -21.86 16.05
CA GLU A 40 -6.53 -22.33 15.70
C GLU A 40 -7.60 -21.55 16.49
N LEU A 41 -8.62 -21.10 15.78
CA LEU A 41 -9.74 -20.39 16.42
C LEU A 41 -10.72 -21.36 17.08
N ASN A 42 -10.89 -22.55 16.48
CA ASN A 42 -11.83 -23.59 16.92
C ASN A 42 -13.27 -23.05 17.13
N LEU A 43 -13.67 -22.12 16.27
CA LEU A 43 -15.01 -21.54 16.25
C LEU A 43 -15.94 -22.41 15.41
N ASP A 44 -17.17 -22.55 15.84
CA ASP A 44 -18.20 -23.16 15.03
C ASP A 44 -18.53 -22.24 13.85
N PRO A 45 -18.55 -22.72 12.57
CA PRO A 45 -18.94 -21.92 11.43
C PRO A 45 -20.39 -21.42 11.48
N LEU A 46 -21.23 -22.03 12.28
CA LEU A 46 -22.60 -21.58 12.57
C LEU A 46 -22.65 -20.43 13.58
N PHE A 47 -21.51 -19.99 14.06
CA PHE A 47 -21.39 -18.88 15.00
C PHE A 47 -21.59 -17.56 14.23
N ASP A 48 -22.84 -17.13 14.16
CA ASP A 48 -23.30 -16.01 13.32
C ASP A 48 -23.00 -14.62 13.92
N ASP A 49 -22.46 -14.56 15.13
CA ASP A 49 -22.17 -13.32 15.83
C ASP A 49 -20.76 -12.82 15.50
N ALA A 50 -20.68 -11.91 14.54
CA ALA A 50 -19.41 -11.32 14.09
C ALA A 50 -18.66 -10.59 15.22
N GLU A 51 -19.37 -9.93 16.16
CA GLU A 51 -18.73 -9.21 17.26
C GLU A 51 -18.05 -10.17 18.24
N LYS A 52 -18.75 -11.25 18.63
CA LYS A 52 -18.17 -12.28 19.48
C LYS A 52 -16.98 -12.97 18.83
N ARG A 53 -17.09 -13.26 17.52
CA ARG A 53 -15.99 -13.81 16.74
C ARG A 53 -14.77 -12.88 16.79
N ASN A 54 -14.96 -11.61 16.51
CA ASN A 54 -13.88 -10.61 16.51
C ASN A 54 -13.27 -10.44 17.89
N ALA A 55 -14.07 -10.54 18.97
CA ALA A 55 -13.57 -10.54 20.34
C ALA A 55 -12.64 -11.73 20.62
N VAL A 56 -13.02 -12.95 20.21
CA VAL A 56 -12.18 -14.14 20.33
C VAL A 56 -10.89 -14.02 19.52
N VAL A 57 -10.98 -13.52 18.28
CA VAL A 57 -9.81 -13.30 17.42
C VAL A 57 -8.87 -12.28 18.07
N ARG A 58 -9.42 -11.18 18.60
CA ARG A 58 -8.64 -10.13 19.28
C ARG A 58 -7.92 -10.69 20.52
N GLU A 59 -8.60 -11.46 21.35
CA GLU A 59 -8.02 -12.03 22.56
C GLU A 59 -6.89 -13.00 22.22
N LYS A 60 -7.14 -13.98 21.33
CA LYS A 60 -6.12 -14.93 20.88
C LYS A 60 -4.91 -14.26 20.20
N LEU A 61 -5.14 -13.20 19.43
CA LEU A 61 -4.05 -12.45 18.83
C LEU A 61 -3.23 -11.71 19.90
N LYS A 62 -3.89 -11.11 20.90
CA LYS A 62 -3.21 -10.44 22.02
C LYS A 62 -2.35 -11.41 22.82
N GLU A 63 -2.88 -12.60 23.14
CA GLU A 63 -2.14 -13.69 23.80
C GLU A 63 -0.94 -14.13 22.94
N LEU A 64 -1.13 -14.31 21.64
CA LEU A 64 -0.07 -14.68 20.72
C LEU A 64 1.06 -13.65 20.73
N LEU A 65 0.72 -12.36 20.59
CA LEU A 65 1.71 -11.28 20.56
C LEU A 65 2.49 -11.18 21.88
N ALA A 66 1.80 -11.34 23.01
CA ALA A 66 2.42 -11.34 24.34
C ALA A 66 3.36 -12.55 24.52
N LYS A 67 2.90 -13.76 24.17
CA LYS A 67 3.70 -15.00 24.23
C LYS A 67 4.97 -14.92 23.39
N GLU A 68 4.88 -14.27 22.22
CA GLU A 68 6.00 -14.13 21.29
C GLU A 68 6.89 -12.90 21.57
N GLY A 69 6.59 -12.13 22.60
CA GLY A 69 7.34 -10.93 22.98
C GLY A 69 7.33 -9.88 21.86
N ILE A 70 6.19 -9.71 21.18
CA ILE A 70 6.02 -8.73 20.11
C ILE A 70 5.50 -7.45 20.73
N THR A 71 6.40 -6.47 20.91
CA THR A 71 6.11 -5.17 21.54
C THR A 71 6.03 -4.02 20.54
N SER A 72 6.41 -4.24 19.29
CA SER A 72 6.28 -3.26 18.20
C SER A 72 6.54 -3.93 16.85
N GLY A 73 5.91 -3.43 15.79
CA GLY A 73 6.19 -3.87 14.43
C GLY A 73 5.25 -3.26 13.39
N VAL A 74 5.63 -3.43 12.14
CA VAL A 74 4.83 -3.06 10.98
C VAL A 74 4.17 -4.32 10.45
N VAL A 75 2.87 -4.25 10.16
CA VAL A 75 2.10 -5.41 9.71
C VAL A 75 1.31 -5.12 8.43
N ALA A 76 1.26 -6.11 7.55
CA ALA A 76 0.26 -6.20 6.49
C ALA A 76 -0.82 -7.21 6.90
N ILE A 77 -2.08 -6.89 6.63
CA ILE A 77 -3.23 -7.74 6.92
C ILE A 77 -4.03 -8.08 5.66
N SER A 78 -4.79 -9.18 5.71
CA SER A 78 -5.67 -9.58 4.62
C SER A 78 -7.14 -9.23 4.88
N ILE A 79 -7.85 -8.90 3.79
CA ILE A 79 -9.32 -8.88 3.71
C ILE A 79 -9.77 -10.16 3.01
N PRO A 80 -10.81 -10.84 3.53
CA PRO A 80 -11.38 -12.03 2.88
C PRO A 80 -11.86 -11.70 1.46
N SER A 81 -11.49 -12.52 0.50
CA SER A 81 -11.78 -12.31 -0.93
C SER A 81 -13.28 -12.22 -1.24
N GLN A 82 -14.12 -12.97 -0.52
CA GLN A 82 -15.58 -12.93 -0.72
C GLN A 82 -16.21 -11.59 -0.33
N SER A 83 -15.51 -10.75 0.43
CA SER A 83 -15.96 -9.41 0.83
C SER A 83 -15.51 -8.31 -0.14
N VAL A 84 -14.79 -8.66 -1.20
CA VAL A 84 -14.19 -7.71 -2.13
C VAL A 84 -14.86 -7.83 -3.49
N PHE A 85 -15.35 -6.72 -4.00
CA PHE A 85 -15.75 -6.61 -5.39
C PHE A 85 -14.51 -6.50 -6.26
N THR A 86 -14.41 -7.39 -7.26
CA THR A 86 -13.27 -7.42 -8.19
C THR A 86 -13.78 -7.27 -9.61
N ARG A 87 -13.18 -6.37 -10.39
CA ARG A 87 -13.51 -6.15 -11.79
C ARG A 87 -12.26 -6.07 -12.65
N PHE A 88 -12.31 -6.73 -13.79
CA PHE A 88 -11.27 -6.68 -14.81
C PHE A 88 -11.68 -5.68 -15.88
N LEU A 89 -10.80 -4.74 -16.18
CA LEU A 89 -11.02 -3.65 -17.12
C LEU A 89 -9.92 -3.65 -18.15
N ARG A 90 -10.26 -3.26 -19.39
CA ARG A 90 -9.29 -2.89 -20.41
C ARG A 90 -9.38 -1.39 -20.65
N VAL A 91 -8.27 -0.71 -20.52
CA VAL A 91 -8.19 0.74 -20.71
C VAL A 91 -7.16 1.06 -21.79
N PRO A 92 -7.41 2.06 -22.63
CA PRO A 92 -6.42 2.48 -23.62
C PRO A 92 -5.09 2.86 -22.97
N LYS A 93 -3.97 2.55 -23.62
CA LYS A 93 -2.65 3.05 -23.21
C LYS A 93 -2.56 4.55 -23.43
N ILE A 94 -2.94 5.31 -22.44
CA ILE A 94 -2.85 6.77 -22.40
C ILE A 94 -1.81 7.22 -21.38
N ALA A 95 -1.43 8.49 -21.44
CA ALA A 95 -0.48 9.07 -20.48
C ALA A 95 -0.88 8.71 -19.04
N LYS A 96 0.11 8.27 -18.23
CA LYS A 96 -0.05 7.66 -16.90
C LYS A 96 -1.03 8.41 -15.98
N GLY A 97 -1.23 9.72 -16.16
CA GLY A 97 -2.15 10.53 -15.37
C GLY A 97 -3.65 10.38 -15.69
N LYS A 98 -3.99 9.90 -16.88
CA LYS A 98 -5.40 9.73 -17.28
C LYS A 98 -5.98 8.37 -16.90
N ILE A 99 -5.13 7.36 -16.65
CA ILE A 99 -5.57 6.02 -16.28
C ILE A 99 -6.40 6.02 -14.99
N GLU A 100 -5.95 6.74 -13.96
CA GLU A 100 -6.69 6.77 -12.67
C GLU A 100 -8.07 7.44 -12.80
N GLN A 101 -8.23 8.45 -13.66
CA GLN A 101 -9.54 9.06 -13.91
C GLN A 101 -10.52 8.07 -14.56
N ILE A 102 -10.02 7.32 -15.56
CA ILE A 102 -10.84 6.29 -16.21
C ILE A 102 -11.24 5.23 -15.19
N ILE A 103 -10.28 4.75 -14.40
CA ILE A 103 -10.54 3.74 -13.37
C ILE A 103 -11.51 4.27 -12.32
N GLN A 104 -11.40 5.53 -11.92
CA GLN A 104 -12.35 6.14 -10.99
C GLN A 104 -13.75 6.22 -11.58
N TYR A 105 -13.86 6.61 -12.84
CA TYR A 105 -15.14 6.63 -13.55
C TYR A 105 -15.74 5.23 -13.65
N GLU A 106 -14.96 4.25 -14.08
CA GLU A 106 -15.36 2.85 -14.13
C GLU A 106 -15.76 2.31 -12.75
N ALA A 107 -15.02 2.68 -11.71
CA ALA A 107 -15.36 2.31 -10.33
C ALA A 107 -16.73 2.86 -9.91
N GLN A 108 -17.05 4.11 -10.28
CA GLN A 108 -18.37 4.69 -10.00
C GLN A 108 -19.51 3.98 -10.72
N LEU A 109 -19.24 3.48 -11.93
CA LEU A 109 -20.26 2.80 -12.75
C LEU A 109 -20.46 1.34 -12.35
N GLN A 110 -19.40 0.63 -11.99
CA GLN A 110 -19.41 -0.83 -11.88
C GLN A 110 -19.44 -1.34 -10.44
N VAL A 111 -18.95 -0.56 -9.46
CA VAL A 111 -19.03 -0.96 -8.06
C VAL A 111 -20.49 -0.86 -7.59
N PRO A 112 -21.08 -1.96 -7.06
CA PRO A 112 -22.50 -1.99 -6.71
C PRO A 112 -22.82 -1.28 -5.37
N PHE A 113 -21.95 -0.35 -4.95
CA PHE A 113 -22.08 0.43 -3.73
C PHE A 113 -21.70 1.88 -3.99
N PRO A 114 -22.24 2.84 -3.25
CA PRO A 114 -21.81 4.23 -3.32
C PRO A 114 -20.30 4.36 -3.12
N ILE A 115 -19.63 5.08 -4.00
CA ILE A 115 -18.15 5.18 -4.01
C ILE A 115 -17.58 5.78 -2.71
N ASN A 116 -18.37 6.59 -2.01
CA ASN A 116 -18.03 7.17 -0.71
C ASN A 116 -18.12 6.17 0.46
N GLU A 117 -18.77 5.01 0.27
CA GLU A 117 -18.90 3.94 1.26
C GLU A 117 -17.85 2.84 1.08
N VAL A 118 -17.07 2.88 0.00
CA VAL A 118 -16.06 1.89 -0.30
C VAL A 118 -14.65 2.45 -0.24
N ILE A 119 -13.70 1.56 0.03
CA ILE A 119 -12.28 1.75 -0.23
C ILE A 119 -11.97 0.97 -1.50
N TRP A 120 -11.35 1.61 -2.46
CA TRP A 120 -10.96 0.95 -3.70
C TRP A 120 -9.49 1.18 -4.03
N SER A 121 -8.93 0.21 -4.72
CA SER A 121 -7.57 0.22 -5.22
C SER A 121 -7.53 -0.50 -6.56
N TYR A 122 -6.45 -0.35 -7.30
CA TYR A 122 -6.32 -1.04 -8.57
C TYR A 122 -4.88 -1.48 -8.84
N GLY A 123 -4.75 -2.55 -9.61
CA GLY A 123 -3.50 -3.02 -10.18
C GLY A 123 -3.50 -2.83 -11.69
N VAL A 124 -2.36 -2.43 -12.25
CA VAL A 124 -2.19 -2.26 -13.71
C VAL A 124 -1.22 -3.32 -14.20
N PHE A 125 -1.61 -4.05 -15.23
CA PHE A 125 -0.79 -5.07 -15.86
C PHE A 125 -0.32 -4.56 -17.22
N GLU A 126 0.97 -4.24 -17.33
CA GLU A 126 1.53 -3.73 -18.59
C GLU A 126 1.57 -4.84 -19.63
N THR A 127 0.90 -4.64 -20.75
CA THR A 127 0.96 -5.48 -21.95
C THR A 127 1.77 -4.77 -23.01
N TYR A 128 2.89 -5.35 -23.46
CA TYR A 128 3.82 -4.65 -24.34
C TYR A 128 3.28 -4.48 -25.77
N ASP A 129 2.55 -5.45 -26.29
CA ASP A 129 2.10 -5.49 -27.71
C ASP A 129 0.61 -5.16 -27.91
N SER A 130 -0.04 -4.50 -26.97
CA SER A 130 -1.45 -4.11 -27.06
C SER A 130 -1.61 -2.60 -26.95
N PRO A 131 -2.52 -1.97 -27.70
CA PRO A 131 -2.91 -0.57 -27.48
C PRO A 131 -3.68 -0.35 -26.17
N GLU A 132 -4.04 -1.43 -25.49
CA GLU A 132 -4.78 -1.43 -24.23
C GLU A 132 -3.91 -1.96 -23.09
N THR A 133 -4.29 -1.58 -21.89
CA THR A 133 -3.69 -2.03 -20.62
C THR A 133 -4.77 -2.72 -19.80
N ASP A 134 -4.47 -3.91 -19.29
CA ASP A 134 -5.36 -4.62 -18.39
C ASP A 134 -5.25 -4.05 -16.96
N VAL A 135 -6.39 -3.87 -16.34
CA VAL A 135 -6.52 -3.33 -14.98
C VAL A 135 -7.40 -4.23 -14.16
N ILE A 136 -6.99 -4.53 -12.94
CA ILE A 136 -7.85 -5.14 -11.93
C ILE A 136 -8.26 -4.07 -10.92
N LEU A 137 -9.55 -3.79 -10.85
CA LEU A 137 -10.17 -2.91 -9.86
C LEU A 137 -10.65 -3.77 -8.70
N VAL A 138 -10.32 -3.38 -7.49
CA VAL A 138 -10.82 -3.99 -6.25
C VAL A 138 -11.49 -2.93 -5.39
N ALA A 139 -12.63 -3.26 -4.84
CA ALA A 139 -13.38 -2.39 -3.94
C ALA A 139 -13.97 -3.20 -2.78
N VAL A 140 -13.94 -2.63 -1.60
CA VAL A 140 -14.46 -3.22 -0.37
C VAL A 140 -15.20 -2.16 0.44
N LYS A 141 -16.25 -2.52 1.14
CA LYS A 141 -16.95 -1.61 2.04
C LYS A 141 -16.03 -1.15 3.17
N LYS A 142 -16.13 0.13 3.55
CA LYS A 142 -15.31 0.74 4.60
C LYS A 142 -15.44 0.01 5.94
N ASP A 143 -16.65 -0.38 6.30
CA ASP A 143 -16.96 -1.08 7.54
C ASP A 143 -16.17 -2.38 7.69
N ILE A 144 -16.00 -3.15 6.60
CA ILE A 144 -15.23 -4.41 6.60
C ILE A 144 -13.75 -4.16 6.89
N VAL A 145 -13.18 -3.10 6.32
CA VAL A 145 -11.78 -2.74 6.59
C VAL A 145 -11.62 -2.22 8.02
N GLU A 146 -12.55 -1.37 8.46
CA GLU A 146 -12.56 -0.82 9.82
C GLU A 146 -12.72 -1.92 10.86
N GLU A 147 -13.56 -2.93 10.61
CA GLU A 147 -13.69 -4.11 11.45
C GLU A 147 -12.34 -4.80 11.67
N LYS A 148 -11.59 -5.06 10.58
CA LYS A 148 -10.27 -5.70 10.68
C LYS A 148 -9.24 -4.82 11.37
N LEU A 149 -9.26 -3.52 11.09
CA LEU A 149 -8.39 -2.55 11.78
C LEU A 149 -8.72 -2.45 13.27
N ASN A 150 -10.00 -2.53 13.64
CA ASN A 150 -10.43 -2.51 15.03
C ASN A 150 -9.99 -3.74 15.83
N ILE A 151 -9.78 -4.90 15.18
CA ILE A 151 -9.17 -6.07 15.86
C ILE A 151 -7.76 -5.73 16.34
N LEU A 152 -7.01 -4.91 15.58
CA LEU A 152 -5.64 -4.53 15.93
C LEU A 152 -5.54 -3.24 16.76
N ARG A 153 -6.66 -2.58 17.05
CA ARG A 153 -6.65 -1.39 17.91
C ARG A 153 -6.04 -1.76 19.26
N ASP A 154 -5.16 -0.91 19.76
CA ASP A 154 -4.42 -1.08 21.03
C ASP A 154 -3.39 -2.24 21.04
N MET A 155 -3.06 -2.78 19.86
CA MET A 155 -1.99 -3.76 19.72
C MET A 155 -0.68 -3.09 19.30
N PRO A 156 0.48 -3.70 19.61
CA PRO A 156 1.80 -3.14 19.29
C PRO A 156 2.18 -3.32 17.80
N LEU A 157 1.21 -3.32 16.91
CA LEU A 157 1.38 -3.52 15.48
C LEU A 157 0.80 -2.35 14.69
N GLU A 158 1.61 -1.76 13.86
CA GLU A 158 1.23 -0.67 12.95
C GLU A 158 0.85 -1.24 11.58
N VAL A 159 -0.42 -1.10 11.18
CA VAL A 159 -0.89 -1.60 9.87
C VAL A 159 -0.43 -0.66 8.76
N ASP A 160 0.45 -1.12 7.87
CA ASP A 160 0.92 -0.38 6.70
C ASP A 160 0.20 -0.78 5.40
N PHE A 161 -0.26 -2.05 5.33
CA PHE A 161 -0.94 -2.58 4.16
C PHE A 161 -2.18 -3.37 4.56
N VAL A 162 -3.24 -3.16 3.79
CA VAL A 162 -4.44 -3.98 3.77
C VAL A 162 -4.57 -4.55 2.37
N GLU A 163 -4.50 -5.87 2.23
CA GLU A 163 -4.48 -6.56 0.94
C GLU A 163 -5.64 -7.55 0.85
N VAL A 164 -6.05 -7.90 -0.37
CA VAL A 164 -7.00 -8.99 -0.57
C VAL A 164 -6.28 -10.33 -0.42
N SER A 165 -6.94 -11.33 0.21
CA SER A 165 -6.30 -12.62 0.50
C SER A 165 -5.73 -13.33 -0.74
N TYR A 166 -6.44 -13.32 -1.88
CA TYR A 166 -5.93 -13.92 -3.10
C TYR A 166 -4.68 -13.22 -3.66
N PHE A 167 -4.55 -11.90 -3.51
CA PHE A 167 -3.31 -11.20 -3.89
C PHE A 167 -2.16 -11.54 -2.95
N SER A 168 -2.43 -11.73 -1.68
CA SER A 168 -1.40 -12.15 -0.73
C SER A 168 -0.84 -13.51 -1.10
N ILE A 169 -1.71 -14.47 -1.46
CA ILE A 169 -1.30 -15.80 -1.91
C ILE A 169 -0.52 -15.71 -3.23
N PHE A 170 -1.06 -14.97 -4.20
CA PHE A 170 -0.38 -14.74 -5.47
C PHE A 170 1.03 -14.17 -5.23
N ASN A 171 1.17 -13.12 -4.41
CA ASN A 171 2.45 -12.50 -4.11
C ASN A 171 3.46 -13.47 -3.50
N ALA A 172 2.99 -14.39 -2.65
CA ALA A 172 3.85 -15.43 -2.05
C ALA A 172 4.38 -16.40 -3.11
N ILE A 173 3.51 -16.84 -4.02
CA ILE A 173 3.84 -17.82 -5.05
C ILE A 173 4.67 -17.17 -6.17
N ASP A 174 4.30 -15.95 -6.60
CA ASP A 174 5.06 -15.18 -7.61
C ASP A 174 6.49 -14.89 -7.15
N PHE A 175 6.65 -14.57 -5.87
CA PHE A 175 7.96 -14.30 -5.29
C PHE A 175 8.94 -15.48 -5.44
N VAL A 176 8.47 -16.71 -5.33
CA VAL A 176 9.31 -17.92 -5.47
C VAL A 176 9.48 -18.38 -6.93
N GLY A 177 8.81 -17.72 -7.87
CA GLY A 177 9.00 -17.84 -9.32
C GLY A 177 8.21 -18.96 -9.99
N ASP A 178 8.21 -18.93 -11.33
CA ASP A 178 7.55 -19.89 -12.24
C ASP A 178 6.04 -20.05 -12.00
N ILE A 179 5.33 -18.94 -12.10
CA ILE A 179 3.87 -18.87 -11.89
C ILE A 179 3.08 -18.73 -13.21
N LYS A 180 3.77 -18.52 -14.33
CA LYS A 180 3.16 -18.25 -15.62
C LYS A 180 2.31 -19.44 -16.13
N ASP A 181 1.13 -19.11 -16.68
CA ASP A 181 0.17 -20.06 -17.26
C ASP A 181 -0.32 -21.11 -16.25
N LYS A 182 -0.49 -20.72 -14.99
CA LYS A 182 -0.95 -21.61 -13.92
C LYS A 182 -2.26 -21.17 -13.31
N LEU A 183 -2.97 -22.15 -12.80
CA LEU A 183 -4.14 -21.98 -11.95
C LEU A 183 -3.73 -22.26 -10.50
N ILE A 184 -3.93 -21.29 -9.61
CA ILE A 184 -3.75 -21.49 -8.17
C ILE A 184 -5.14 -21.68 -7.58
N LEU A 185 -5.32 -22.77 -6.85
CA LEU A 185 -6.52 -23.05 -6.05
C LEU A 185 -6.15 -22.99 -4.57
N ASP A 186 -6.60 -21.94 -3.89
CA ASP A 186 -6.51 -21.84 -2.44
C ASP A 186 -7.80 -22.33 -1.81
N ILE A 187 -7.79 -23.56 -1.33
CA ILE A 187 -8.94 -24.18 -0.69
C ILE A 187 -8.93 -23.85 0.81
N GLY A 188 -9.57 -22.71 1.12
CA GLY A 188 -9.71 -22.21 2.48
C GLY A 188 -10.77 -22.92 3.31
N ALA A 189 -11.10 -22.38 4.49
CA ALA A 189 -12.13 -22.94 5.34
C ALA A 189 -13.56 -22.61 4.83
N LYS A 190 -13.82 -21.37 4.42
CA LYS A 190 -15.15 -20.88 4.01
C LYS A 190 -15.34 -20.76 2.50
N ASN A 191 -14.24 -20.55 1.79
CA ASN A 191 -14.25 -20.31 0.35
C ASN A 191 -13.02 -20.89 -0.31
N THR A 192 -13.11 -21.09 -1.63
CA THR A 192 -11.97 -21.42 -2.48
C THR A 192 -11.68 -20.26 -3.41
N ASN A 193 -10.43 -19.78 -3.39
CA ASN A 193 -9.95 -18.75 -4.31
C ASN A 193 -9.35 -19.40 -5.56
N ILE A 194 -9.82 -18.94 -6.70
CA ILE A 194 -9.37 -19.32 -8.03
C ILE A 194 -8.54 -18.17 -8.55
N ILE A 195 -7.26 -18.39 -8.81
CA ILE A 195 -6.32 -17.37 -9.30
C ILE A 195 -5.70 -17.93 -10.58
N ILE A 196 -6.05 -17.37 -11.73
CA ILE A 196 -5.44 -17.73 -13.01
C ILE A 196 -4.37 -16.70 -13.32
N VAL A 197 -3.17 -17.19 -13.59
CA VAL A 197 -2.01 -16.36 -13.91
C VAL A 197 -1.60 -16.62 -15.35
N GLU A 198 -1.60 -15.57 -16.14
CA GLU A 198 -1.17 -15.58 -17.53
C GLU A 198 -0.09 -14.53 -17.73
N GLU A 199 1.13 -14.92 -18.05
CA GLU A 199 2.29 -14.02 -18.24
C GLU A 199 2.42 -12.96 -17.12
N HIS A 200 1.80 -11.80 -17.34
CA HIS A 200 1.79 -10.66 -16.43
C HIS A 200 0.37 -10.27 -15.97
N LYS A 201 -0.61 -11.16 -16.17
CA LYS A 201 -2.01 -10.90 -15.84
C LYS A 201 -2.47 -11.85 -14.75
N ILE A 202 -3.34 -11.35 -13.89
CA ILE A 202 -3.98 -12.13 -12.85
C ILE A 202 -5.47 -11.99 -13.03
N TRP A 203 -6.17 -13.12 -13.12
CA TRP A 203 -7.61 -13.17 -13.01
C TRP A 203 -7.99 -13.91 -11.74
N THR A 204 -8.99 -13.43 -11.01
CA THR A 204 -9.38 -14.04 -9.74
C THR A 204 -10.88 -14.15 -9.60
N ARG A 205 -11.31 -15.22 -8.94
CA ARG A 205 -12.68 -15.44 -8.49
C ARG A 205 -12.67 -16.21 -7.18
N SER A 206 -13.59 -15.89 -6.29
CA SER A 206 -13.82 -16.67 -5.06
C SER A 206 -15.15 -17.38 -5.18
N ILE A 207 -15.17 -18.68 -4.90
CA ILE A 207 -16.38 -19.49 -4.78
C ILE A 207 -16.65 -19.81 -3.32
N LEU A 208 -17.93 -19.86 -2.91
CA LEU A 208 -18.35 -20.03 -1.52
C LEU A 208 -18.42 -21.51 -1.11
N ILE A 209 -17.48 -22.30 -1.57
CA ILE A 209 -17.30 -23.70 -1.19
C ILE A 209 -15.90 -23.84 -0.60
N GLY A 210 -15.80 -24.39 0.60
CA GLY A 210 -14.52 -24.55 1.29
C GLY A 210 -14.51 -25.74 2.26
N GLY A 211 -13.47 -25.78 3.09
CA GLY A 211 -13.27 -26.87 4.04
C GLY A 211 -14.38 -27.07 5.07
N ASN A 212 -15.12 -26.00 5.40
CA ASN A 212 -16.24 -26.08 6.32
C ASN A 212 -17.41 -26.88 5.73
N ASP A 213 -17.60 -26.80 4.40
CA ASP A 213 -18.69 -27.52 3.73
C ASP A 213 -18.35 -29.01 3.67
N LEU A 214 -17.07 -29.34 3.46
CA LEU A 214 -16.58 -30.71 3.60
C LEU A 214 -16.78 -31.24 5.02
N THR A 215 -16.47 -30.41 6.04
CA THR A 215 -16.66 -30.77 7.45
C THR A 215 -18.15 -30.98 7.79
N LYS A 216 -19.03 -30.12 7.29
CA LYS A 216 -20.50 -30.27 7.47
C LYS A 216 -21.01 -31.56 6.85
N ALA A 217 -20.54 -31.90 5.65
CA ALA A 217 -20.89 -33.15 4.98
C ALA A 217 -20.49 -34.37 5.83
N ILE A 218 -19.24 -34.38 6.37
CA ILE A 218 -18.76 -35.43 7.27
C ILE A 218 -19.60 -35.46 8.56
N ALA A 219 -19.87 -34.31 9.18
CA ALA A 219 -20.67 -34.22 10.40
C ALA A 219 -22.07 -34.80 10.20
N SER A 220 -22.69 -34.49 9.08
CA SER A 220 -24.01 -35.01 8.69
C SER A 220 -23.98 -36.53 8.45
N GLN A 221 -23.00 -37.02 7.73
CA GLN A 221 -22.86 -38.46 7.41
C GLN A 221 -22.60 -39.30 8.65
N LEU A 222 -21.67 -38.86 9.51
CA LEU A 222 -21.29 -39.56 10.72
C LEU A 222 -22.17 -39.24 11.93
N LYS A 223 -23.10 -38.27 11.80
CA LYS A 223 -24.01 -37.80 12.88
C LYS A 223 -23.24 -37.32 14.13
N ILE A 224 -22.15 -36.60 13.94
CA ILE A 224 -21.28 -36.06 14.98
C ILE A 224 -21.25 -34.53 14.95
N SER A 225 -20.70 -33.92 15.97
CA SER A 225 -20.52 -32.46 15.98
C SER A 225 -19.55 -31.97 14.93
N PHE A 226 -19.70 -30.69 14.50
CA PHE A 226 -18.78 -30.07 13.55
C PHE A 226 -17.30 -30.16 14.04
N LYS A 227 -17.08 -29.98 15.32
CA LYS A 227 -15.74 -30.04 15.92
C LYS A 227 -15.11 -31.41 15.81
N GLU A 228 -15.87 -32.46 16.05
CA GLU A 228 -15.43 -33.86 15.91
C GLU A 228 -15.18 -34.18 14.44
N ALA A 229 -16.08 -33.79 13.54
CA ALA A 229 -15.94 -33.98 12.12
C ALA A 229 -14.70 -33.26 11.57
N GLU A 230 -14.41 -32.04 12.02
CA GLU A 230 -13.21 -31.30 11.65
C GLU A 230 -11.91 -32.00 12.11
N ALA A 231 -11.92 -32.55 13.33
CA ALA A 231 -10.80 -33.32 13.85
C ALA A 231 -10.55 -34.60 13.03
N ILE A 232 -11.63 -35.31 12.71
CA ILE A 232 -11.58 -36.53 11.86
C ILE A 232 -11.11 -36.17 10.45
N LYS A 233 -11.68 -35.15 9.81
CA LYS A 233 -11.26 -34.66 8.49
C LYS A 233 -9.77 -34.34 8.44
N ARG A 234 -9.23 -33.67 9.44
CA ARG A 234 -7.81 -33.34 9.51
C ARG A 234 -6.90 -34.55 9.65
N LYS A 235 -7.35 -35.57 10.39
CA LYS A 235 -6.57 -36.77 10.68
C LYS A 235 -6.71 -37.84 9.61
N GLU A 236 -7.92 -38.06 9.11
CA GLU A 236 -8.30 -39.20 8.28
C GLU A 236 -8.84 -38.80 6.89
N GLY A 237 -8.91 -37.48 6.61
CA GLY A 237 -9.49 -36.96 5.34
C GLY A 237 -8.80 -37.53 4.11
N ILE A 238 -9.57 -38.26 3.30
CA ILE A 238 -9.12 -38.92 2.09
C ILE A 238 -10.23 -38.92 1.03
N ILE A 239 -9.84 -38.79 -0.22
CA ILE A 239 -10.69 -39.09 -1.38
C ILE A 239 -10.24 -40.46 -1.88
N ALA A 240 -11.03 -41.48 -1.53
CA ALA A 240 -10.71 -42.86 -1.84
C ALA A 240 -11.20 -43.25 -3.25
N SER A 241 -10.32 -43.82 -4.06
CA SER A 241 -10.63 -44.28 -5.44
C SER A 241 -10.76 -45.79 -5.53
N ASP A 242 -10.24 -46.51 -4.57
CA ASP A 242 -10.25 -47.99 -4.56
C ASP A 242 -10.58 -48.53 -3.16
N GLU A 243 -10.81 -49.83 -3.07
CA GLU A 243 -11.18 -50.51 -1.82
C GLU A 243 -10.08 -50.46 -0.76
N GLN A 244 -8.80 -50.48 -1.19
CA GLN A 244 -7.66 -50.38 -0.28
C GLN A 244 -7.63 -49.01 0.41
N GLU A 245 -7.89 -47.93 -0.33
CA GLU A 245 -8.00 -46.56 0.19
C GLU A 245 -9.23 -46.38 1.09
N ARG A 246 -10.35 -47.02 0.72
CA ARG A 246 -11.60 -47.01 1.53
C ARG A 246 -11.44 -47.71 2.87
N SER A 247 -10.58 -48.71 2.95
CA SER A 247 -10.31 -49.50 4.16
C SER A 247 -9.13 -48.96 4.99
N ARG A 248 -8.54 -47.81 4.59
CA ARG A 248 -7.29 -47.30 5.19
C ARG A 248 -7.45 -46.83 6.63
N SER A 249 -8.61 -46.33 7.01
CA SER A 249 -8.96 -45.89 8.36
C SER A 249 -10.42 -46.23 8.65
N PRO A 250 -10.83 -46.23 9.94
CA PRO A 250 -12.21 -46.57 10.33
C PRO A 250 -13.29 -45.79 9.59
N HIS A 251 -12.99 -44.52 9.22
CA HIS A 251 -13.97 -43.61 8.59
C HIS A 251 -13.61 -43.24 7.13
N ALA A 252 -12.60 -43.85 6.52
CA ALA A 252 -12.11 -43.48 5.19
C ALA A 252 -13.19 -43.52 4.12
N ALA A 253 -13.98 -44.62 4.08
CA ALA A 253 -15.08 -44.78 3.13
C ALA A 253 -16.16 -43.73 3.35
N GLU A 254 -16.64 -43.59 4.58
CA GLU A 254 -17.71 -42.65 4.95
C GLU A 254 -17.31 -41.20 4.72
N ILE A 255 -16.05 -40.83 5.01
CA ILE A 255 -15.51 -39.50 4.72
C ILE A 255 -15.50 -39.25 3.22
N SER A 256 -14.93 -40.20 2.45
CA SER A 256 -14.85 -40.08 0.98
C SER A 256 -16.23 -39.91 0.37
N ASP A 257 -17.21 -40.72 0.79
CA ASP A 257 -18.57 -40.65 0.29
C ASP A 257 -19.27 -39.34 0.70
N ALA A 258 -19.02 -38.86 1.91
CA ALA A 258 -19.59 -37.60 2.42
C ALA A 258 -19.07 -36.37 1.67
N ILE A 259 -17.76 -36.30 1.41
CA ILE A 259 -17.14 -35.11 0.79
C ILE A 259 -17.27 -35.08 -0.73
N ASN A 260 -17.43 -36.22 -1.39
CA ASN A 260 -17.46 -36.31 -2.84
C ASN A 260 -18.51 -35.41 -3.51
N PRO A 261 -19.78 -35.33 -3.08
CA PRO A 261 -20.77 -34.40 -3.66
C PRO A 261 -20.31 -32.94 -3.58
N VAL A 262 -19.73 -32.51 -2.46
CA VAL A 262 -19.24 -31.15 -2.27
C VAL A 262 -18.05 -30.86 -3.19
N LEU A 263 -17.16 -31.83 -3.36
CA LEU A 263 -16.02 -31.71 -4.26
C LEU A 263 -16.45 -31.66 -5.73
N VAL A 264 -17.46 -32.42 -6.14
CA VAL A 264 -18.02 -32.37 -7.48
C VAL A 264 -18.66 -31.00 -7.77
N GLU A 265 -19.38 -30.42 -6.80
CA GLU A 265 -19.91 -29.06 -6.91
C GLU A 265 -18.78 -28.03 -7.03
N MET A 266 -17.73 -28.16 -6.19
CA MET A 266 -16.55 -27.30 -6.24
C MET A 266 -15.87 -27.36 -7.62
N ILE A 267 -15.66 -28.54 -8.18
CA ILE A 267 -15.09 -28.73 -9.53
C ILE A 267 -15.97 -28.10 -10.59
N ALA A 268 -17.30 -28.25 -10.51
CA ALA A 268 -18.21 -27.63 -11.44
C ALA A 268 -18.10 -26.11 -11.45
N ASP A 269 -17.97 -25.49 -10.29
CA ASP A 269 -17.81 -24.04 -10.16
C ASP A 269 -16.41 -23.56 -10.59
N ILE A 270 -15.36 -24.35 -10.35
CA ILE A 270 -14.02 -24.09 -10.89
C ILE A 270 -14.05 -24.15 -12.42
N SER A 271 -14.67 -25.19 -13.01
CA SER A 271 -14.78 -25.36 -14.46
C SER A 271 -15.56 -24.23 -15.12
N LYS A 272 -16.68 -23.79 -14.51
CA LYS A 272 -17.42 -22.59 -14.96
C LYS A 272 -16.54 -21.35 -14.91
N SER A 273 -15.71 -21.21 -13.87
CA SER A 273 -14.81 -20.06 -13.71
C SER A 273 -13.71 -20.04 -14.77
N ILE A 274 -13.15 -21.21 -15.10
CA ILE A 274 -12.17 -21.38 -16.18
C ILE A 274 -12.83 -21.07 -17.53
N GLY A 275 -14.04 -21.58 -17.77
CA GLY A 275 -14.81 -21.28 -18.97
C GLY A 275 -15.11 -19.80 -19.14
N TYR A 276 -15.52 -19.12 -18.06
CA TYR A 276 -15.72 -17.67 -18.06
C TYR A 276 -14.42 -16.91 -18.37
N TYR A 277 -13.31 -17.29 -17.73
CA TYR A 277 -12.01 -16.71 -18.02
C TYR A 277 -11.64 -16.84 -19.49
N LYS A 278 -11.76 -18.04 -20.07
CA LYS A 278 -11.46 -18.29 -21.49
C LYS A 278 -12.36 -17.46 -22.42
N SER A 279 -13.65 -17.33 -22.12
CA SER A 279 -14.58 -16.52 -22.92
C SER A 279 -14.23 -15.02 -22.90
N GLN A 280 -13.67 -14.51 -21.81
CA GLN A 280 -13.32 -13.09 -21.66
C GLN A 280 -11.94 -12.73 -22.25
N PHE A 281 -10.98 -13.66 -22.17
CA PHE A 281 -9.58 -13.38 -22.49
C PHE A 281 -9.02 -14.17 -23.67
N GLY A 282 -9.79 -15.09 -24.22
CA GLY A 282 -9.47 -15.88 -25.41
C GLY A 282 -9.49 -17.39 -25.15
N GLU A 283 -10.18 -18.13 -26.03
CA GLU A 283 -10.39 -19.59 -25.93
C GLU A 283 -9.07 -20.39 -26.04
N THR A 284 -8.06 -19.84 -26.70
CA THR A 284 -6.76 -20.49 -26.93
C THR A 284 -5.86 -20.50 -25.69
N LYS A 285 -6.29 -19.86 -24.58
CA LYS A 285 -5.50 -19.79 -23.36
C LYS A 285 -5.40 -21.15 -22.68
N VAL A 286 -4.17 -21.62 -22.48
CA VAL A 286 -3.87 -22.93 -21.89
C VAL A 286 -3.38 -22.73 -20.46
N ILE A 287 -4.08 -23.36 -19.52
CA ILE A 287 -3.60 -23.51 -18.14
C ILE A 287 -2.75 -24.80 -18.11
N LYS A 288 -1.44 -24.65 -17.82
CA LYS A 288 -0.49 -25.75 -17.88
C LYS A 288 -0.46 -26.62 -16.62
N GLU A 289 -0.77 -26.03 -15.48
CA GLU A 289 -0.66 -26.69 -14.19
C GLU A 289 -1.58 -26.05 -13.15
N VAL A 290 -2.11 -26.85 -12.24
CA VAL A 290 -2.82 -26.39 -11.04
C VAL A 290 -1.89 -26.46 -9.84
N LEU A 291 -1.75 -25.38 -9.12
CA LEU A 291 -1.07 -25.32 -7.84
C LEU A 291 -2.09 -25.28 -6.69
N LEU A 292 -2.04 -26.26 -5.81
CA LEU A 292 -2.94 -26.35 -4.67
C LEU A 292 -2.31 -25.72 -3.43
N THR A 293 -3.05 -24.86 -2.77
CA THR A 293 -2.74 -24.27 -1.47
C THR A 293 -4.01 -24.16 -0.61
N GLY A 294 -3.88 -23.65 0.60
CA GLY A 294 -4.99 -23.59 1.56
C GLY A 294 -5.05 -24.84 2.45
N GLY A 295 -5.71 -24.69 3.59
CA GLY A 295 -5.76 -25.76 4.61
C GLY A 295 -6.43 -27.05 4.14
N SER A 296 -7.46 -26.92 3.29
CA SER A 296 -8.24 -28.07 2.80
C SER A 296 -7.59 -28.76 1.60
N SER A 297 -6.59 -28.16 0.96
CA SER A 297 -5.80 -28.83 -0.09
C SER A 297 -4.95 -30.01 0.45
N ARG A 298 -4.94 -30.23 1.74
CA ARG A 298 -4.23 -31.31 2.44
C ARG A 298 -5.04 -32.62 2.54
N ILE A 299 -6.30 -32.60 2.14
CA ILE A 299 -7.09 -33.83 2.03
C ILE A 299 -6.35 -34.76 1.09
N LYS A 300 -6.12 -36.00 1.55
CA LYS A 300 -5.36 -36.96 0.77
C LYS A 300 -6.04 -37.25 -0.57
N ASN A 301 -5.25 -37.29 -1.65
CA ASN A 301 -5.67 -37.53 -3.03
C ASN A 301 -6.51 -36.40 -3.66
N ILE A 302 -6.60 -35.23 -3.04
CA ILE A 302 -7.32 -34.09 -3.63
C ILE A 302 -6.64 -33.61 -4.93
N ASP A 303 -5.33 -33.68 -5.00
CA ASP A 303 -4.53 -33.37 -6.20
C ASP A 303 -4.88 -34.32 -7.35
N ARG A 304 -4.96 -35.63 -7.09
CA ARG A 304 -5.40 -36.63 -8.05
C ARG A 304 -6.83 -36.35 -8.50
N PHE A 305 -7.75 -36.11 -7.56
CA PHE A 305 -9.15 -35.83 -7.85
C PHE A 305 -9.31 -34.60 -8.76
N ILE A 306 -8.61 -33.51 -8.44
CA ILE A 306 -8.67 -32.28 -9.25
C ILE A 306 -8.06 -32.51 -10.63
N LYS A 307 -6.92 -33.20 -10.71
CA LYS A 307 -6.27 -33.56 -11.98
C LYS A 307 -7.20 -34.35 -12.89
N GLU A 308 -7.85 -35.39 -12.35
CA GLU A 308 -8.74 -36.26 -13.12
C GLU A 308 -10.00 -35.53 -13.62
N ASN A 309 -10.54 -34.60 -12.82
CA ASN A 309 -11.78 -33.89 -13.17
C ASN A 309 -11.57 -32.63 -14.04
N LEU A 310 -10.40 -31.98 -13.95
CA LEU A 310 -10.07 -30.80 -14.77
C LEU A 310 -9.23 -31.14 -16.00
N ASP A 311 -8.67 -32.33 -16.07
CA ASP A 311 -7.67 -32.76 -17.07
C ASP A 311 -6.46 -31.82 -17.15
N ILE A 312 -6.00 -31.32 -15.99
CA ILE A 312 -4.86 -30.42 -15.86
C ILE A 312 -3.90 -31.01 -14.82
N PRO A 313 -2.59 -31.09 -15.12
CA PRO A 313 -1.59 -31.50 -14.13
C PRO A 313 -1.72 -30.71 -12.84
N THR A 314 -1.84 -31.39 -11.71
CA THR A 314 -2.12 -30.76 -10.42
C THR A 314 -1.10 -31.19 -9.40
N LYS A 315 -0.57 -30.25 -8.60
CA LYS A 315 0.34 -30.52 -7.50
C LYS A 315 0.11 -29.61 -6.32
N SER A 316 0.43 -30.09 -5.13
CA SER A 316 0.47 -29.26 -3.92
C SER A 316 1.66 -28.30 -3.98
N PHE A 317 1.41 -27.04 -3.59
CA PHE A 317 2.45 -26.02 -3.51
C PHE A 317 3.06 -25.97 -2.11
N ASN A 318 4.40 -25.94 -2.05
CA ASN A 318 5.16 -25.80 -0.82
C ASN A 318 6.13 -24.62 -0.93
N ILE A 319 5.77 -23.49 -0.32
CA ILE A 319 6.59 -22.28 -0.35
C ILE A 319 7.90 -22.43 0.45
N PHE A 320 7.91 -23.28 1.48
CA PHE A 320 9.07 -23.43 2.36
C PHE A 320 10.27 -24.11 1.70
N GLU A 321 10.08 -24.81 0.59
CA GLU A 321 11.18 -25.37 -0.21
C GLU A 321 11.99 -24.29 -0.93
N LYS A 322 11.40 -23.13 -1.16
CA LYS A 322 11.97 -22.08 -2.03
C LYS A 322 12.34 -20.80 -1.30
N ILE A 323 11.84 -20.59 -0.09
CA ILE A 323 12.08 -19.37 0.69
C ILE A 323 13.12 -19.61 1.78
N LYS A 324 14.09 -18.70 1.92
CA LYS A 324 15.09 -18.77 2.99
C LYS A 324 14.42 -18.53 4.35
N SER A 325 14.70 -19.39 5.31
CA SER A 325 14.15 -19.34 6.66
C SER A 325 15.24 -19.54 7.73
N ASP A 326 15.08 -18.85 8.87
CA ASP A 326 15.89 -19.06 10.08
C ASP A 326 15.34 -20.24 10.92
N VAL A 327 14.11 -20.67 10.63
CA VAL A 327 13.38 -21.75 11.31
C VAL A 327 13.00 -22.79 10.27
N ASP A 328 13.20 -24.06 10.60
CA ASP A 328 12.75 -25.14 9.75
C ASP A 328 11.23 -25.32 9.85
N PHE A 329 10.51 -24.65 8.96
CA PHE A 329 9.05 -24.77 8.86
C PHE A 329 8.61 -26.06 8.17
N SER A 330 9.51 -26.74 7.45
CA SER A 330 9.18 -27.98 6.73
C SER A 330 8.88 -29.13 7.67
N LEU A 331 9.40 -29.08 8.91
CA LEU A 331 9.15 -30.08 9.95
C LEU A 331 7.71 -30.02 10.50
N SER A 332 6.95 -28.95 10.23
CA SER A 332 5.57 -28.84 10.69
C SER A 332 4.60 -28.97 9.54
N GLU A 333 4.09 -30.17 9.32
CA GLU A 333 3.01 -30.40 8.35
C GLU A 333 1.83 -29.43 8.54
N SER A 334 1.63 -28.92 9.76
CA SER A 334 0.55 -27.98 10.07
C SER A 334 0.65 -26.65 9.34
N PHE A 335 1.82 -26.26 8.83
CA PHE A 335 2.05 -25.00 8.11
C PHE A 335 1.90 -25.10 6.59
N LEU A 336 2.09 -26.29 6.03
CA LEU A 336 2.06 -26.51 4.58
C LEU A 336 0.72 -26.07 3.98
N GLY A 337 0.78 -25.22 2.94
CA GLY A 337 -0.39 -24.66 2.26
C GLY A 337 -1.23 -23.68 3.10
N ARG A 338 -0.94 -23.50 4.38
CA ARG A 338 -1.74 -22.66 5.28
C ARG A 338 -1.14 -21.29 5.53
N MET A 339 0.17 -21.13 5.34
CA MET A 339 0.89 -19.89 5.67
C MET A 339 1.11 -18.96 4.49
N ASP A 340 0.76 -19.38 3.27
CA ASP A 340 1.12 -18.71 2.03
C ASP A 340 0.58 -17.27 1.99
N ALA A 341 -0.68 -17.04 2.42
CA ALA A 341 -1.24 -15.71 2.53
C ALA A 341 -0.45 -14.83 3.53
N ALA A 342 -0.13 -15.36 4.71
CA ALA A 342 0.64 -14.61 5.71
C ALA A 342 2.07 -14.31 5.25
N ILE A 343 2.69 -15.23 4.49
CA ILE A 343 4.01 -15.00 3.88
C ILE A 343 3.92 -13.89 2.84
N GLY A 344 2.95 -13.93 1.93
CA GLY A 344 2.78 -12.89 0.92
C GLY A 344 2.52 -11.50 1.52
N LEU A 345 1.74 -11.44 2.61
CA LEU A 345 1.55 -10.22 3.40
C LEU A 345 2.87 -9.73 4.01
N ALA A 346 3.64 -10.63 4.61
CA ALA A 346 4.94 -10.28 5.20
C ALA A 346 5.91 -9.75 4.13
N LEU A 347 5.96 -10.38 2.97
CA LEU A 347 6.76 -9.94 1.83
C LEU A 347 6.40 -8.52 1.39
N LYS A 348 5.11 -8.18 1.37
CA LYS A 348 4.63 -6.84 1.00
C LYS A 348 5.18 -5.72 1.89
N THR A 349 5.54 -6.02 3.13
CA THR A 349 6.12 -5.03 4.05
C THR A 349 7.62 -4.75 3.78
N VAL A 350 8.32 -5.65 3.09
CA VAL A 350 9.78 -5.60 2.97
C VAL A 350 10.31 -5.47 1.56
N THR A 351 9.52 -5.85 0.54
CA THR A 351 9.92 -5.83 -0.87
C THR A 351 8.80 -5.30 -1.77
N PRO A 352 9.15 -4.61 -2.87
CA PRO A 352 8.19 -4.32 -3.91
C PRO A 352 7.66 -5.61 -4.52
N LEU A 353 6.34 -5.75 -4.59
CA LEU A 353 5.66 -6.88 -5.19
C LEU A 353 4.90 -6.46 -6.45
N TYR A 354 4.51 -7.45 -7.24
CA TYR A 354 3.79 -7.24 -8.48
C TYR A 354 2.44 -6.53 -8.24
N THR A 355 1.68 -6.98 -7.22
CA THR A 355 0.42 -6.33 -6.87
C THR A 355 0.67 -5.06 -6.06
N LYS A 356 0.27 -3.93 -6.59
CA LYS A 356 0.47 -2.61 -5.97
C LYS A 356 -0.74 -2.11 -5.20
N THR A 357 -1.76 -2.95 -5.05
CA THR A 357 -2.99 -2.63 -4.34
C THR A 357 -2.74 -2.40 -2.85
N ASN A 358 -3.49 -1.47 -2.26
CA ASN A 358 -3.57 -1.27 -0.81
C ASN A 358 -4.95 -0.70 -0.46
N LEU A 359 -5.69 -1.44 0.35
CA LEU A 359 -7.03 -1.08 0.82
C LEU A 359 -7.01 -0.39 2.19
N LEU A 360 -5.84 0.12 2.62
CA LEU A 360 -5.76 0.96 3.82
C LEU A 360 -6.46 2.31 3.56
N PRO A 361 -7.34 2.79 4.45
CA PRO A 361 -8.01 4.08 4.29
C PRO A 361 -7.05 5.23 3.98
N ARG A 362 -7.44 6.09 3.04
CA ARG A 362 -6.61 7.21 2.58
C ARG A 362 -6.25 8.18 3.69
N GLU A 363 -7.12 8.32 4.69
CA GLU A 363 -6.91 9.14 5.87
C GLU A 363 -5.72 8.64 6.69
N ILE A 364 -5.64 7.32 6.89
CA ILE A 364 -4.52 6.67 7.61
C ILE A 364 -3.23 6.81 6.80
N LEU A 365 -3.28 6.60 5.48
CA LEU A 365 -2.13 6.76 4.60
C LEU A 365 -1.59 8.20 4.62
N LYS A 366 -2.47 9.20 4.60
CA LYS A 366 -2.10 10.62 4.71
C LYS A 366 -1.46 10.94 6.07
N ALA A 367 -2.07 10.47 7.16
CA ALA A 367 -1.54 10.65 8.51
C ALA A 367 -0.12 10.08 8.65
N LYS A 368 0.09 8.86 8.17
CA LYS A 368 1.42 8.22 8.14
C LYS A 368 2.43 8.98 7.27
N GLY A 369 1.98 9.48 6.13
CA GLY A 369 2.81 10.31 5.25
C GLY A 369 3.27 11.59 5.96
N PHE A 370 2.40 12.21 6.74
CA PHE A 370 2.71 13.39 7.53
C PHE A 370 3.67 13.08 8.67
N GLU A 371 3.47 11.98 9.41
CA GLU A 371 4.38 11.57 10.48
C GLU A 371 5.81 11.30 9.99
N LYS A 372 5.96 10.65 8.83
CA LYS A 372 7.28 10.45 8.21
C LYS A 372 7.96 11.77 7.83
N LYS A 373 7.20 12.78 7.41
CA LYS A 373 7.71 14.11 7.02
C LYS A 373 7.92 15.05 8.21
N ARG A 374 7.26 14.85 9.33
CA ARG A 374 7.29 15.72 10.51
C ARG A 374 8.71 16.00 10.99
N TRP A 375 9.56 14.99 11.04
CA TRP A 375 10.97 15.14 11.46
C TRP A 375 11.78 15.97 10.47
N TYR A 376 11.52 15.88 9.17
CA TYR A 376 12.16 16.75 8.17
C TYR A 376 11.68 18.20 8.31
N ILE A 377 10.39 18.41 8.61
CA ILE A 377 9.82 19.73 8.86
C ILE A 377 10.45 20.35 10.12
N PHE A 378 10.53 19.61 11.22
CA PHE A 378 11.21 20.08 12.44
C PHE A 378 12.71 20.29 12.23
N GLY A 379 13.36 19.41 11.49
CA GLY A 379 14.78 19.56 11.14
C GLY A 379 15.03 20.82 10.31
N SER A 380 14.20 21.09 9.30
CA SER A 380 14.32 22.30 8.49
C SER A 380 14.02 23.57 9.29
N LEU A 381 13.03 23.54 10.19
CA LEU A 381 12.72 24.65 11.09
C LEU A 381 13.90 24.93 12.04
N PHE A 382 14.48 23.87 12.61
CA PHE A 382 15.66 24.00 13.48
C PHE A 382 16.87 24.58 12.76
N VAL A 383 17.15 24.11 11.53
CA VAL A 383 18.21 24.68 10.69
C VAL A 383 17.92 26.16 10.36
N GLY A 384 16.65 26.50 10.06
CA GLY A 384 16.23 27.89 9.85
C GLY A 384 16.48 28.79 11.08
N ILE A 385 16.19 28.29 12.28
CA ILE A 385 16.47 29.00 13.54
C ILE A 385 17.97 29.17 13.73
N LEU A 386 18.78 28.16 13.45
CA LEU A 386 20.26 28.27 13.57
C LEU A 386 20.84 29.28 12.57
N ILE A 387 20.30 29.33 11.35
CA ILE A 387 20.71 30.35 10.36
C ILE A 387 20.33 31.73 10.83
N LEU A 388 19.13 31.94 11.35
CA LEU A 388 18.68 33.21 11.94
C LEU A 388 19.54 33.63 13.13
N ALA A 389 19.83 32.70 14.04
CA ALA A 389 20.71 32.95 15.18
C ALA A 389 22.16 33.28 14.75
N SER A 390 22.65 32.62 13.70
CA SER A 390 23.96 32.91 13.11
C SER A 390 24.00 34.31 12.48
N LEU A 391 22.95 34.67 11.74
CA LEU A 391 22.81 36.00 11.13
C LEU A 391 22.72 37.11 12.18
N THR A 392 21.94 36.90 13.26
CA THR A 392 21.85 37.86 14.35
C THR A 392 23.19 38.02 15.09
N ASN A 393 23.87 36.90 15.38
CA ASN A 393 25.21 36.95 15.96
C ASN A 393 26.23 37.65 15.05
N PHE A 394 26.16 37.40 13.74
CA PHE A 394 27.02 38.08 12.76
C PHE A 394 26.74 39.58 12.71
N VAL A 395 25.48 40.01 12.77
CA VAL A 395 25.10 41.42 12.81
C VAL A 395 25.63 42.08 14.11
N ILE A 396 25.42 41.42 15.26
CA ILE A 396 25.91 41.92 16.57
C ILE A 396 27.44 41.99 16.57
N TRP A 397 28.12 40.98 16.05
CA TRP A 397 29.58 40.95 15.94
C TRP A 397 30.08 42.08 15.03
N ARG A 398 29.41 42.25 13.89
CA ARG A 398 29.72 43.31 12.93
C ARG A 398 29.53 44.71 13.55
N ASP A 399 28.45 44.91 14.32
CA ASP A 399 28.16 46.20 14.96
C ASP A 399 29.12 46.48 16.13
N LYS A 400 29.52 45.46 16.88
CA LYS A 400 30.58 45.60 17.89
C LYS A 400 31.93 45.97 17.27
N HIS A 401 32.29 45.37 16.14
CA HIS A 401 33.51 45.73 15.41
C HIS A 401 33.44 47.12 14.78
N LYS A 402 32.27 47.52 14.28
CA LYS A 402 32.06 48.87 13.77
C LYS A 402 32.18 49.92 14.87
N THR A 403 31.58 49.70 16.04
CA THR A 403 31.66 50.61 17.19
C THR A 403 33.09 50.68 17.75
N ALA A 404 33.79 49.55 17.84
CA ALA A 404 35.20 49.56 18.26
C ALA A 404 36.12 50.28 17.25
N ASN A 405 35.83 50.18 15.98
CA ASN A 405 36.57 50.90 14.93
C ASN A 405 36.20 52.40 14.89
N LEU A 406 34.93 52.73 15.18
CA LEU A 406 34.50 54.14 15.32
C LEU A 406 35.18 54.84 16.53
N ILE A 407 35.29 54.13 17.65
CA ILE A 407 36.00 54.64 18.84
C ILE A 407 37.49 54.82 18.52
N LYS A 408 38.10 53.90 17.81
CA LYS A 408 39.50 54.06 17.36
C LYS A 408 39.68 55.21 16.35
N ALA A 409 38.70 55.36 15.45
CA ALA A 409 38.72 56.43 14.47
C ALA A 409 38.50 57.81 15.12
N SER A 410 37.58 57.92 16.11
CA SER A 410 37.39 59.17 16.85
C SER A 410 38.62 59.57 17.67
N ALA A 411 39.29 58.60 18.27
CA ALA A 411 40.54 58.85 18.99
C ALA A 411 41.71 59.26 18.06
N LEU A 412 41.66 58.82 16.80
CA LEU A 412 42.61 59.25 15.78
C LEU A 412 42.33 60.67 15.25
N ILE A 413 41.02 61.01 15.11
CA ILE A 413 40.56 62.33 14.64
C ILE A 413 40.93 63.42 15.65
N GLU A 414 40.84 63.16 16.97
CA GLU A 414 41.31 64.09 18.02
C GLU A 414 42.84 64.31 18.00
N ARG A 415 43.59 63.36 17.45
CA ARG A 415 45.02 63.41 17.37
C ARG A 415 45.61 64.16 16.16
N TYR A 416 44.81 64.25 15.07
CA TYR A 416 45.28 64.90 13.84
C TYR A 416 44.22 65.89 13.33
N ALA A 417 44.45 67.18 13.61
CA ALA A 417 43.60 68.30 13.18
C ALA A 417 43.73 68.59 11.68
N SER A 418 43.25 67.69 10.83
CA SER A 418 43.11 67.98 9.41
C SER A 418 41.69 67.69 8.96
N PHE A 419 40.81 68.56 9.38
CA PHE A 419 39.35 68.47 9.22
C PHE A 419 38.88 68.34 7.74
N ASN A 420 39.62 68.85 6.77
CA ASN A 420 39.17 68.89 5.40
C ASN A 420 39.29 67.58 4.63
N LYS A 421 40.26 66.70 4.99
CA LYS A 421 40.37 65.38 4.32
C LYS A 421 39.39 64.35 4.89
N ALA A 422 38.96 64.53 6.13
CA ALA A 422 37.98 63.61 6.75
C ALA A 422 36.57 63.85 6.21
N ILE A 423 36.19 65.07 5.84
CA ILE A 423 34.88 65.41 5.29
C ILE A 423 34.68 64.80 3.91
N GLU A 424 35.68 64.85 3.04
CA GLU A 424 35.60 64.20 1.69
C GLU A 424 35.54 62.68 1.78
N ALA A 425 36.27 62.08 2.74
CA ALA A 425 36.18 60.63 2.95
C ALA A 425 34.79 60.19 3.51
N LEU A 426 34.22 60.98 4.42
CA LEU A 426 32.88 60.75 4.96
C LEU A 426 31.77 60.89 3.89
N GLN A 427 31.92 61.84 2.97
CA GLN A 427 30.93 61.97 1.88
C GLN A 427 30.99 60.81 0.91
N GLY A 428 32.18 60.22 0.65
CA GLY A 428 32.31 59.00 -0.12
C GLY A 428 31.65 57.76 0.52
N GLU A 429 31.81 57.63 1.86
CA GLU A 429 31.18 56.54 2.62
C GLU A 429 29.63 56.63 2.66
N VAL A 430 29.11 57.85 2.85
CA VAL A 430 27.67 58.09 2.87
C VAL A 430 27.02 57.80 1.50
N SER A 431 27.71 58.15 0.40
CA SER A 431 27.26 57.80 -0.96
C SER A 431 27.25 56.28 -1.19
N GLY A 432 28.28 55.57 -0.71
CA GLY A 432 28.36 54.12 -0.81
C GLY A 432 27.32 53.38 0.04
N LEU A 433 26.96 53.95 1.20
CA LEU A 433 25.91 53.40 2.06
C LEU A 433 24.49 53.60 1.47
N LYS A 434 24.26 54.74 0.81
CA LYS A 434 22.98 54.96 0.09
C LYS A 434 22.77 53.94 -1.03
N SER A 435 23.78 53.65 -1.81
CA SER A 435 23.69 52.64 -2.87
C SER A 435 23.47 51.21 -2.32
N ARG A 436 24.02 50.94 -1.13
CA ARG A 436 23.79 49.64 -0.47
C ARG A 436 22.39 49.55 0.18
N LEU A 437 21.84 50.65 0.65
CA LEU A 437 20.46 50.73 1.16
C LEU A 437 19.44 50.48 0.03
N GLU A 438 19.62 51.11 -1.12
CA GLU A 438 18.79 50.85 -2.31
C GLU A 438 18.85 49.39 -2.75
N PHE A 439 20.02 48.77 -2.65
CA PHE A 439 20.18 47.35 -2.96
C PHE A 439 19.41 46.45 -1.96
N ILE A 440 19.47 46.77 -0.67
CA ILE A 440 18.78 46.01 0.39
C ILE A 440 17.25 46.22 0.31
N GLU A 441 16.78 47.41 0.02
CA GLU A 441 15.34 47.67 -0.20
C GLU A 441 14.80 46.89 -1.38
N ASN A 442 15.50 46.87 -2.51
CA ASN A 442 15.12 46.09 -3.69
C ASN A 442 15.09 44.56 -3.41
N VAL A 443 16.02 44.06 -2.59
CA VAL A 443 16.05 42.65 -2.20
C VAL A 443 14.93 42.33 -1.22
N THR A 444 14.56 43.26 -0.35
CA THR A 444 13.52 43.07 0.66
C THR A 444 12.10 43.13 0.06
N GLU A 445 11.87 43.97 -0.92
CA GLU A 445 10.58 44.01 -1.66
C GLU A 445 10.38 42.74 -2.48
N ARG A 446 11.37 42.26 -3.21
CA ARG A 446 11.29 40.99 -3.93
C ARG A 446 11.00 39.79 -3.02
N ARG A 447 11.54 39.81 -1.81
CA ARG A 447 11.32 38.76 -0.81
C ARG A 447 9.89 38.77 -0.23
N LYS A 448 9.27 39.96 -0.12
CA LYS A 448 7.86 40.11 0.31
C LYS A 448 6.91 39.60 -0.76
N GLU A 449 7.19 39.88 -2.03
CA GLU A 449 6.35 39.41 -3.15
C GLU A 449 6.34 37.86 -3.23
N GLY A 450 7.50 37.21 -3.16
CA GLY A 450 7.59 35.74 -3.18
C GLY A 450 6.86 35.07 -2.01
N ILE A 451 6.92 35.64 -0.81
CA ILE A 451 6.18 35.11 0.36
C ILE A 451 4.67 35.29 0.19
N THR A 452 4.23 36.41 -0.34
CA THR A 452 2.80 36.68 -0.57
C THR A 452 2.22 35.74 -1.61
N VAL A 453 2.98 35.45 -2.66
CA VAL A 453 2.62 34.45 -3.69
C VAL A 453 2.47 33.07 -3.08
N LEU A 454 3.43 32.65 -2.26
CA LEU A 454 3.36 31.38 -1.54
C LEU A 454 2.13 31.29 -0.64
N VAL A 455 1.81 32.33 0.09
CA VAL A 455 0.64 32.38 0.98
C VAL A 455 -0.67 32.31 0.16
N GLU A 456 -0.76 33.01 -0.96
CA GLU A 456 -1.95 32.94 -1.80
C GLU A 456 -2.09 31.57 -2.50
N ILE A 457 -1.01 30.96 -2.96
CA ILE A 457 -1.03 29.61 -3.50
C ILE A 457 -1.46 28.60 -2.43
N THR A 458 -0.89 28.68 -1.22
CA THR A 458 -1.17 27.72 -0.14
C THR A 458 -2.59 27.81 0.40
N LYS A 459 -3.22 28.99 0.40
CA LYS A 459 -4.63 29.14 0.79
C LYS A 459 -5.62 28.46 -0.17
N LEU A 460 -5.18 28.24 -1.40
CA LEU A 460 -6.02 27.74 -2.49
C LEU A 460 -5.79 26.26 -2.79
N ILE A 461 -4.89 25.60 -2.05
CA ILE A 461 -4.60 24.18 -2.23
C ILE A 461 -5.79 23.36 -1.68
N PRO A 462 -6.42 22.51 -2.49
CA PRO A 462 -7.43 21.57 -2.00
C PRO A 462 -6.84 20.52 -1.07
N ASP A 463 -7.64 19.98 -0.15
CA ASP A 463 -7.21 19.01 0.87
C ASP A 463 -6.59 17.71 0.33
N ASN A 464 -6.85 17.41 -0.93
CA ASN A 464 -6.40 16.20 -1.63
C ASN A 464 -5.21 16.45 -2.58
N LEU A 465 -4.53 17.59 -2.45
CA LEU A 465 -3.43 18.00 -3.30
C LEU A 465 -2.30 18.60 -2.44
N TRP A 466 -1.06 18.22 -2.71
CA TRP A 466 0.11 18.78 -2.03
C TRP A 466 1.18 19.20 -3.03
N LEU A 467 1.86 20.25 -2.72
CA LEU A 467 2.93 20.78 -3.53
C LEU A 467 4.26 20.12 -3.15
N THR A 468 5.05 19.78 -4.16
CA THR A 468 6.36 19.17 -4.00
C THR A 468 7.50 20.14 -4.29
N GLU A 469 7.24 21.11 -5.14
CA GLU A 469 8.24 22.08 -5.56
C GLU A 469 7.54 23.35 -6.04
N ILE A 470 8.08 24.50 -5.64
CA ILE A 470 7.67 25.79 -6.19
C ILE A 470 8.96 26.47 -6.66
N THR A 471 9.03 26.78 -7.94
CA THR A 471 10.16 27.48 -8.55
C THR A 471 9.67 28.80 -9.11
N GLU A 472 10.34 29.88 -8.80
CA GLU A 472 10.05 31.22 -9.33
C GLU A 472 11.17 31.62 -10.28
N GLU A 473 10.85 31.85 -11.55
CA GLU A 473 11.76 32.38 -12.55
C GLU A 473 11.15 33.67 -13.16
N GLY A 474 11.59 34.79 -12.65
CA GLY A 474 11.09 36.11 -13.06
C GLY A 474 9.62 36.31 -12.67
N SER A 475 8.75 36.50 -13.66
CA SER A 475 7.29 36.66 -13.44
C SER A 475 6.51 35.34 -13.54
N VAL A 476 7.21 34.23 -13.63
CA VAL A 476 6.61 32.92 -13.79
C VAL A 476 6.91 32.09 -12.55
N VAL A 477 5.85 31.61 -11.91
CA VAL A 477 5.93 30.65 -10.81
C VAL A 477 5.51 29.30 -11.34
N THR A 478 6.41 28.34 -11.27
CA THR A 478 6.13 26.95 -11.61
C THR A 478 5.89 26.16 -10.32
N VAL A 479 4.71 25.60 -10.22
CA VAL A 479 4.26 24.81 -9.07
C VAL A 479 4.14 23.36 -9.48
N LYS A 480 4.93 22.49 -8.85
CA LYS A 480 4.80 21.05 -9.00
C LYS A 480 4.15 20.47 -7.76
N GLY A 481 3.30 19.51 -7.96
CA GLY A 481 2.60 18.85 -6.86
C GLY A 481 2.15 17.45 -7.22
N LYS A 482 1.54 16.84 -6.22
CA LYS A 482 0.97 15.50 -6.29
C LYS A 482 -0.46 15.53 -5.81
N THR A 483 -1.27 14.63 -6.33
CA THR A 483 -2.63 14.39 -5.84
C THR A 483 -2.97 12.90 -5.90
N GLU A 484 -3.67 12.43 -4.92
CA GLU A 484 -4.25 11.07 -4.90
C GLU A 484 -5.66 11.03 -5.53
N GLY A 485 -6.16 12.16 -5.98
CA GLY A 485 -7.48 12.30 -6.59
C GLY A 485 -7.47 12.29 -8.13
N THR A 486 -8.58 12.72 -8.74
CA THR A 486 -8.75 12.82 -10.20
C THR A 486 -8.01 14.02 -10.79
N PHE A 487 -7.89 14.09 -12.12
CA PHE A 487 -7.45 15.33 -12.82
C PHE A 487 -8.38 16.51 -12.54
N GLU A 488 -9.58 16.23 -12.11
CA GLU A 488 -10.54 17.26 -11.71
C GLU A 488 -9.98 18.07 -10.53
N ASN A 489 -9.25 17.45 -9.62
CA ASN A 489 -8.61 18.15 -8.51
C ASN A 489 -7.53 19.14 -8.99
N ILE A 490 -6.76 18.77 -9.99
CA ILE A 490 -5.74 19.66 -10.58
C ILE A 490 -6.44 20.82 -11.32
N ASN A 491 -7.52 20.53 -12.05
CA ASN A 491 -8.30 21.55 -12.71
C ASN A 491 -9.03 22.44 -11.69
N THR A 492 -9.56 21.86 -10.63
CA THR A 492 -10.16 22.62 -9.51
C THR A 492 -9.13 23.56 -8.89
N PHE A 493 -7.95 23.08 -8.61
CA PHE A 493 -6.85 23.90 -8.09
C PHE A 493 -6.47 25.02 -9.07
N LYS A 494 -6.32 24.70 -10.36
CA LYS A 494 -6.08 25.69 -11.40
C LYS A 494 -7.20 26.75 -11.43
N ASP A 495 -8.47 26.33 -11.41
CA ASP A 495 -9.61 27.23 -11.45
C ASP A 495 -9.70 28.09 -10.19
N MET A 496 -9.34 27.57 -9.03
CA MET A 496 -9.23 28.34 -7.79
C MET A 496 -8.14 29.40 -7.90
N LEU A 497 -6.98 29.05 -8.46
CA LEU A 497 -5.91 30.00 -8.72
C LEU A 497 -6.35 31.10 -9.71
N ILE A 498 -7.07 30.75 -10.77
CA ILE A 498 -7.62 31.73 -11.73
C ILE A 498 -8.69 32.63 -11.05
N LYS A 499 -9.61 32.02 -10.31
CA LYS A 499 -10.70 32.74 -9.63
C LYS A 499 -10.20 33.65 -8.51
N SER A 500 -9.02 33.40 -7.95
CA SER A 500 -8.43 34.28 -6.94
C SER A 500 -8.20 35.70 -7.47
N GLY A 501 -8.13 35.88 -8.78
CA GLY A 501 -7.82 37.15 -9.42
C GLY A 501 -6.43 37.70 -9.13
N TYR A 502 -5.62 36.95 -8.38
CA TYR A 502 -4.26 37.34 -7.98
C TYR A 502 -3.23 37.08 -9.09
N PHE A 503 -3.48 36.09 -9.94
CA PHE A 503 -2.57 35.66 -10.99
C PHE A 503 -3.06 36.08 -12.38
N LYS A 504 -2.14 36.45 -13.25
CA LYS A 504 -2.48 36.91 -14.61
C LYS A 504 -2.90 35.76 -15.53
N GLU A 505 -2.22 34.65 -15.41
CA GLU A 505 -2.48 33.46 -16.22
C GLU A 505 -2.04 32.21 -15.45
N VAL A 506 -2.82 31.16 -15.53
CA VAL A 506 -2.52 29.88 -14.87
C VAL A 506 -2.73 28.75 -15.87
N THR A 507 -1.68 28.03 -16.20
CA THR A 507 -1.69 26.96 -17.19
C THR A 507 -1.18 25.65 -16.57
N VAL A 508 -1.87 24.57 -16.82
CA VAL A 508 -1.33 23.23 -16.50
C VAL A 508 -0.38 22.81 -17.62
N GLU A 509 0.90 22.75 -17.32
CA GLU A 509 1.95 22.44 -18.30
C GLU A 509 2.10 20.92 -18.49
N SER A 510 1.97 20.19 -17.42
CA SER A 510 1.97 18.72 -17.45
C SER A 510 1.21 18.14 -16.28
N ALA A 511 0.58 17.00 -16.52
CA ALA A 511 -0.02 16.20 -15.48
C ALA A 511 0.13 14.71 -15.86
N ASN A 512 0.94 13.98 -15.11
CA ASN A 512 1.35 12.62 -15.40
C ASN A 512 1.11 11.72 -14.19
N VAL A 513 0.87 10.44 -14.42
CA VAL A 513 0.83 9.43 -13.34
C VAL A 513 2.25 8.92 -13.07
N LEU A 514 2.69 9.01 -11.84
CA LEU A 514 3.88 8.32 -11.37
C LEU A 514 3.47 6.94 -10.87
N LYS A 515 4.02 5.91 -11.52
CA LYS A 515 3.99 4.57 -10.94
C LYS A 515 5.14 4.47 -9.94
N ASP A 516 4.82 4.24 -8.72
CA ASP A 516 5.83 3.82 -7.75
C ASP A 516 6.27 2.39 -8.06
N LYS A 517 7.55 2.08 -7.86
CA LYS A 517 8.12 0.75 -8.10
C LYS A 517 7.46 -0.35 -7.26
N GLU A 518 6.65 0.02 -6.28
CA GLU A 518 5.97 -0.88 -5.33
C GLU A 518 4.49 -1.13 -5.62
N GLY A 519 3.89 -0.48 -6.61
CA GLY A 519 2.56 -0.87 -7.11
C GLY A 519 1.35 -0.51 -6.28
N ILE A 520 1.47 0.33 -5.29
CA ILE A 520 0.44 0.49 -4.26
C ILE A 520 -0.38 1.77 -4.39
N GLU A 521 0.13 2.84 -5.05
CA GLU A 521 -0.63 4.08 -5.23
C GLU A 521 -0.35 4.78 -6.56
N ASP A 522 -1.40 5.12 -7.28
CA ASP A 522 -1.34 6.05 -8.42
C ASP A 522 -1.34 7.50 -7.91
N VAL A 523 -0.16 7.98 -7.60
CA VAL A 523 0.03 9.41 -7.32
C VAL A 523 0.22 10.17 -8.63
N ARG A 524 -0.59 11.18 -8.89
CA ARG A 524 -0.41 12.08 -10.02
C ARG A 524 0.53 13.19 -9.67
N VAL A 525 1.48 13.41 -10.56
CA VAL A 525 2.35 14.57 -10.52
C VAL A 525 1.86 15.57 -11.55
N PHE A 526 1.71 16.81 -11.14
CA PHE A 526 1.35 17.90 -12.04
C PHE A 526 2.36 19.03 -11.97
N THR A 527 2.40 19.79 -13.03
CA THR A 527 3.12 21.05 -13.13
C THR A 527 2.15 22.13 -13.59
N ILE A 528 1.99 23.15 -12.78
CA ILE A 528 1.20 24.34 -13.11
C ILE A 528 2.15 25.51 -13.24
N LYS A 529 2.03 26.20 -14.34
CA LYS A 529 2.72 27.44 -14.61
C LYS A 529 1.80 28.60 -14.34
N ILE A 530 2.24 29.51 -13.49
CA ILE A 530 1.48 30.67 -13.03
C ILE A 530 2.24 31.90 -13.47
N VAL A 531 1.61 32.74 -14.24
CA VAL A 531 2.17 34.04 -14.64
C VAL A 531 1.68 35.09 -13.67
N MET A 532 2.61 35.75 -13.04
CA MET A 532 2.32 36.86 -12.14
C MET A 532 1.87 38.11 -12.93
N PRO A 533 0.97 38.92 -12.39
CA PRO A 533 0.73 40.23 -12.96
C PRO A 533 2.06 41.00 -12.94
N SER A 534 2.44 41.60 -14.07
CA SER A 534 3.64 42.43 -14.11
C SER A 534 3.54 43.50 -13.03
N ALA A 535 4.53 43.57 -12.16
CA ALA A 535 4.64 44.65 -11.20
C ALA A 535 4.48 45.97 -11.93
N LYS A 536 3.60 46.84 -11.42
CA LYS A 536 3.46 48.19 -11.98
C LYS A 536 4.83 48.85 -11.93
N PRO A 537 5.32 49.44 -13.00
CA PRO A 537 6.56 50.20 -12.94
C PRO A 537 6.43 51.24 -11.85
N GLY A 538 7.34 51.20 -10.89
CA GLY A 538 7.40 52.19 -9.82
C GLY A 538 7.36 53.57 -10.41
N LYS A 539 6.59 54.44 -9.79
CA LYS A 539 6.57 55.87 -10.11
C LYS A 539 8.00 56.38 -9.98
N GLU A 540 8.58 56.84 -11.08
CA GLU A 540 9.70 57.77 -11.03
C GLU A 540 9.14 59.06 -10.37
N GLU A 541 9.66 59.42 -9.21
CA GLU A 541 9.74 60.78 -8.67
C GLU A 541 11.21 61.10 -8.39
#